data_8663c4067349872ed18fbb00fbc58f85
#
_entry.id   8663c4067349872ed18fbb00fbc58f85
#
_cell.length_a   1.000
_cell.length_b   1.000
_cell.length_c   1.000
_cell.angle_alpha   90.00
_cell.angle_beta   90.00
_cell.angle_gamma   90.00
#
_symmetry.space_group_name_H-M   'P 1'
#
loop_
_entity.id
_entity.type
_entity.pdbx_description
1 polymer ?
#
loop_
_entity_poly.entity_id
_entity_poly.type
_entity_poly.pdbx_seq_one_letter_code
_entity_poly.pdbx_strand_id
1 'polypeptide(L)'
;MGLMDFWKKLVKAYKDSQIWNNIEKSEDLKQVYKESYEKPVALLTCATMHFRSDYMISDFEKQARRMDLSRVKFYKLNYTGNSNLKQELSEDLGVMIEAATFLLFRDGQVIFKRHEELVDMERLMKKLFEE
;
A
#
# COMPACT_ATOMS: atom_id res chain seq x y z
N MET A 1 -25.57 -0.21 -26.56
CA MET A 1 -25.08 0.13 -25.19
C MET A 1 -25.14 1.66 -25.03
N GLY A 2 -25.79 2.13 -23.98
CA GLY A 2 -25.93 3.56 -23.75
C GLY A 2 -24.68 4.18 -23.12
N LEU A 3 -24.60 5.52 -23.21
CA LEU A 3 -23.51 6.30 -22.61
C LEU A 3 -23.40 6.06 -21.11
N MET A 4 -24.53 5.91 -20.42
CA MET A 4 -24.57 5.65 -18.97
C MET A 4 -23.94 4.32 -18.62
N ASP A 5 -24.12 3.29 -19.45
CA ASP A 5 -23.50 1.97 -19.21
C ASP A 5 -21.99 2.05 -19.36
N PHE A 6 -21.51 2.83 -20.33
CA PHE A 6 -20.08 3.07 -20.51
C PHE A 6 -19.46 3.75 -19.29
N TRP A 7 -20.10 4.81 -18.78
CA TRP A 7 -19.66 5.52 -17.58
C TRP A 7 -19.64 4.62 -16.35
N LYS A 8 -20.69 3.78 -16.18
CA LYS A 8 -20.74 2.83 -15.07
C LYS A 8 -19.58 1.85 -15.11
N LYS A 9 -19.23 1.36 -16.29
CA LYS A 9 -18.07 0.46 -16.47
C LYS A 9 -16.76 1.15 -16.15
N LEU A 10 -16.58 2.40 -16.57
CA LEU A 10 -15.39 3.18 -16.28
C LEU A 10 -15.25 3.43 -14.77
N VAL A 11 -16.33 3.83 -14.10
CA VAL A 11 -16.34 4.08 -12.66
C VAL A 11 -16.02 2.80 -11.90
N LYS A 12 -16.60 1.67 -12.30
CA LYS A 12 -16.32 0.39 -11.67
C LYS A 12 -14.86 0.00 -11.85
N ALA A 13 -14.32 0.13 -13.06
CA ALA A 13 -12.92 -0.19 -13.34
C ALA A 13 -11.98 0.69 -12.50
N TYR A 14 -12.30 1.97 -12.36
CA TYR A 14 -11.54 2.89 -11.53
C TYR A 14 -11.57 2.47 -10.06
N LYS A 15 -12.76 2.16 -9.52
CA LYS A 15 -12.92 1.71 -8.13
C LYS A 15 -12.18 0.39 -7.88
N ASP A 16 -12.27 -0.55 -8.83
CA ASP A 16 -11.63 -1.84 -8.69
C ASP A 16 -10.09 -1.73 -8.69
N SER A 17 -9.54 -0.67 -9.31
CA SER A 17 -8.11 -0.40 -9.28
C SER A 17 -7.66 0.37 -8.04
N GLN A 18 -8.58 0.89 -7.24
CA GLN A 18 -8.29 1.66 -6.04
C GLN A 18 -8.06 0.73 -4.86
N ILE A 19 -6.82 0.37 -4.65
CA ILE A 19 -6.44 -0.51 -3.52
C ILE A 19 -5.99 0.28 -2.30
N TRP A 20 -5.71 1.58 -2.46
CA TRP A 20 -5.04 2.37 -1.44
C TRP A 20 -5.98 3.00 -0.42
N ASN A 21 -5.62 2.87 0.85
CA ASN A 21 -6.16 3.67 1.93
C ASN A 21 -5.08 4.68 2.30
N ASN A 22 -5.41 5.97 2.29
CA ASN A 22 -4.42 7.02 2.52
C ASN A 22 -4.23 7.29 4.01
N ILE A 23 -2.96 7.42 4.42
CA ILE A 23 -2.61 7.81 5.78
C ILE A 23 -2.45 9.33 5.77
N GLU A 24 -3.31 10.01 6.53
CA GLU A 24 -3.35 11.47 6.59
C GLU A 24 -3.05 12.01 7.99
N LYS A 25 -3.13 11.17 9.01
CA LYS A 25 -2.92 11.56 10.40
C LYS A 25 -2.35 10.38 11.21
N SER A 26 -1.87 10.70 12.42
CA SER A 26 -1.24 9.71 13.30
C SER A 26 -2.15 8.52 13.61
N GLU A 27 -3.45 8.77 13.79
CA GLU A 27 -4.44 7.72 14.07
C GLU A 27 -4.51 6.70 12.93
N ASP A 28 -4.36 7.14 11.69
CA ASP A 28 -4.35 6.24 10.53
C ASP A 28 -3.14 5.31 10.58
N LEU A 29 -1.99 5.83 10.99
CA LEU A 29 -0.78 5.04 11.14
C LEU A 29 -0.93 3.99 12.24
N LYS A 30 -1.51 4.38 13.36
CA LYS A 30 -1.81 3.44 14.46
C LYS A 30 -2.78 2.35 14.02
N GLN A 31 -3.72 2.70 13.13
CA GLN A 31 -4.68 1.75 12.58
C GLN A 31 -3.97 0.68 11.73
N VAL A 32 -2.91 1.04 11.02
CA VAL A 32 -2.09 0.07 10.27
C VAL A 32 -1.57 -1.02 11.19
N TYR A 33 -0.97 -0.64 12.32
CA TYR A 33 -0.42 -1.60 13.28
C TYR A 33 -1.52 -2.49 13.87
N LYS A 34 -2.64 -1.88 14.23
CA LYS A 34 -3.77 -2.57 14.85
C LYS A 34 -4.39 -3.60 13.89
N GLU A 35 -4.64 -3.21 12.65
CA GLU A 35 -5.23 -4.09 11.64
C GLU A 35 -4.32 -5.25 11.28
N SER A 36 -3.01 -5.08 11.43
CA SER A 36 -2.05 -6.13 11.10
C SER A 36 -2.16 -7.37 12.00
N TYR A 37 -2.85 -7.25 13.13
CA TYR A 37 -3.17 -8.40 13.97
C TYR A 37 -4.31 -9.24 13.41
N GLU A 38 -5.13 -8.66 12.53
CA GLU A 38 -6.26 -9.35 11.92
C GLU A 38 -5.90 -9.95 10.56
N LYS A 39 -5.15 -9.20 9.75
CA LYS A 39 -4.69 -9.65 8.44
C LYS A 39 -3.44 -8.86 8.04
N PRO A 40 -2.65 -9.37 7.09
CA PRO A 40 -1.47 -8.63 6.63
C PRO A 40 -1.85 -7.25 6.07
N VAL A 41 -1.06 -6.25 6.42
CA VAL A 41 -1.25 -4.88 5.96
C VAL A 41 0.00 -4.41 5.23
N ALA A 42 -0.18 -3.96 3.99
CA ALA A 42 0.90 -3.41 3.17
C ALA A 42 0.87 -1.88 3.28
N LEU A 43 2.02 -1.28 3.48
CA LEU A 43 2.19 0.17 3.53
C LEU A 43 3.27 0.58 2.55
N LEU A 44 2.93 1.46 1.62
CA LEU A 44 3.89 2.06 0.71
C LEU A 44 4.12 3.51 1.11
N THR A 45 5.37 3.85 1.44
CA THR A 45 5.75 5.25 1.64
C THR A 45 6.14 5.83 0.29
N CYS A 46 5.65 7.03 0.00
CA CYS A 46 5.87 7.66 -1.29
C CYS A 46 5.99 9.17 -1.15
N ALA A 47 6.42 9.81 -2.22
CA ALA A 47 6.53 11.26 -2.29
C ALA A 47 5.98 11.75 -3.63
N THR A 48 5.42 12.97 -3.64
CA THR A 48 4.91 13.60 -4.86
C THR A 48 6.08 13.86 -5.82
N MET A 49 5.84 13.60 -7.11
CA MET A 49 6.85 13.78 -8.17
C MET A 49 8.11 12.93 -7.98
N HIS A 50 7.99 11.82 -7.28
CA HIS A 50 9.07 10.87 -7.09
C HIS A 50 8.87 9.69 -8.05
N PHE A 51 9.77 9.52 -9.00
CA PHE A 51 9.63 8.55 -10.09
C PHE A 51 9.42 7.11 -9.58
N ARG A 52 10.23 6.68 -8.62
CA ARG A 52 10.12 5.32 -8.08
C ARG A 52 8.81 5.09 -7.34
N SER A 53 8.31 6.12 -6.63
CA SER A 53 7.01 6.05 -5.98
C SER A 53 5.90 5.83 -7.00
N ASP A 54 5.89 6.64 -8.05
CA ASP A 54 4.85 6.55 -9.10
C ASP A 54 4.90 5.20 -9.81
N TYR A 55 6.11 4.70 -10.07
CA TYR A 55 6.30 3.41 -10.71
C TYR A 55 5.76 2.26 -9.86
N MET A 56 6.08 2.26 -8.57
CA MET A 56 5.61 1.22 -7.64
C MET A 56 4.09 1.28 -7.44
N ILE A 57 3.54 2.49 -7.28
CA ILE A 57 2.08 2.67 -7.15
C ILE A 57 1.37 2.10 -8.37
N SER A 58 1.83 2.46 -9.56
CA SER A 58 1.25 1.99 -10.82
C SER A 58 1.33 0.47 -10.94
N ASP A 59 2.45 -0.11 -10.54
CA ASP A 59 2.63 -1.57 -10.63
C ASP A 59 1.69 -2.31 -9.68
N PHE A 60 1.54 -1.85 -8.44
CA PHE A 60 0.59 -2.46 -7.51
C PHE A 60 -0.84 -2.38 -8.03
N GLU A 61 -1.21 -1.25 -8.61
CA GLU A 61 -2.55 -1.09 -9.20
C GLU A 61 -2.77 -2.02 -10.38
N LYS A 62 -1.75 -2.25 -11.20
CA LYS A 62 -1.81 -3.23 -12.29
C LYS A 62 -2.00 -4.65 -11.76
N GLN A 63 -1.28 -5.01 -10.70
CA GLN A 63 -1.43 -6.33 -10.08
C GLN A 63 -2.85 -6.50 -9.52
N ALA A 64 -3.40 -5.46 -8.89
CA ALA A 64 -4.75 -5.50 -8.35
C ALA A 64 -5.83 -5.73 -9.41
N ARG A 65 -5.57 -5.32 -10.66
CA ARG A 65 -6.51 -5.58 -11.77
C ARG A 65 -6.43 -7.00 -12.29
N ARG A 66 -5.31 -7.70 -12.06
CA ARG A 66 -5.07 -9.05 -12.58
C ARG A 66 -5.33 -10.15 -11.56
N MET A 67 -5.34 -9.81 -10.28
CA MET A 67 -5.49 -10.80 -9.22
C MET A 67 -6.24 -10.19 -8.04
N ASP A 68 -6.78 -11.06 -7.20
CA ASP A 68 -7.44 -10.66 -5.97
C ASP A 68 -6.40 -10.38 -4.88
N LEU A 69 -6.28 -9.11 -4.49
CA LEU A 69 -5.38 -8.69 -3.42
C LEU A 69 -6.13 -8.38 -2.11
N SER A 70 -7.41 -8.79 -2.01
CA SER A 70 -8.25 -8.47 -0.84
C SER A 70 -7.79 -9.11 0.48
N ARG A 71 -6.92 -10.12 0.42
CA ARG A 71 -6.36 -10.76 1.62
C ARG A 71 -5.32 -9.89 2.31
N VAL A 72 -4.88 -8.83 1.64
CA VAL A 72 -3.92 -7.85 2.17
C VAL A 72 -4.56 -6.48 2.07
N LYS A 73 -4.52 -5.71 3.15
CA LYS A 73 -5.02 -4.34 3.13
C LYS A 73 -3.88 -3.39 2.77
N PHE A 74 -4.13 -2.50 1.82
CA PHE A 74 -3.10 -1.60 1.29
C PHE A 74 -3.28 -0.18 1.79
N TYR A 75 -2.20 0.39 2.32
CA TYR A 75 -2.13 1.79 2.73
C TYR A 75 -1.02 2.50 1.98
N LYS A 76 -1.21 3.79 1.81
CA LYS A 76 -0.22 4.65 1.17
C LYS A 76 0.03 5.86 2.06
N LEU A 77 1.29 6.13 2.36
CA LEU A 77 1.73 7.32 3.09
C LEU A 77 2.55 8.18 2.16
N ASN A 78 1.93 9.25 1.65
CA ASN A 78 2.65 10.26 0.88
C ASN A 78 3.16 11.30 1.87
N TYR A 79 4.46 11.32 2.12
CA TYR A 79 5.01 12.21 3.14
C TYR A 79 5.35 13.62 2.62
N THR A 80 5.11 13.91 1.34
CA THR A 80 5.18 15.29 0.86
C THR A 80 4.10 16.10 1.57
N GLY A 81 4.50 17.03 2.40
CA GLY A 81 3.60 17.78 3.25
C GLY A 81 3.23 17.07 4.56
N ASN A 82 3.70 15.84 4.79
CA ASN A 82 3.41 15.05 5.98
C ASN A 82 4.69 14.46 6.60
N SER A 83 5.75 15.27 6.68
CA SER A 83 7.04 14.82 7.20
C SER A 83 6.97 14.30 8.64
N ASN A 84 6.01 14.81 9.43
CA ASN A 84 5.80 14.36 10.81
C ASN A 84 5.39 12.88 10.85
N LEU A 85 4.56 12.44 9.91
CA LEU A 85 4.12 11.04 9.85
C LEU A 85 5.26 10.12 9.44
N LYS A 86 6.10 10.57 8.51
CA LYS A 86 7.31 9.83 8.12
C LYS A 86 8.22 9.65 9.33
N GLN A 87 8.43 10.72 10.10
CA GLN A 87 9.25 10.69 11.30
C GLN A 87 8.66 9.74 12.35
N GLU A 88 7.35 9.81 12.59
CA GLU A 88 6.67 8.92 13.53
C GLU A 88 6.86 7.45 13.12
N LEU A 89 6.65 7.12 11.86
CA LEU A 89 6.86 5.78 11.36
C LEU A 89 8.30 5.32 11.55
N SER A 90 9.26 6.17 11.21
CA SER A 90 10.68 5.85 11.35
C SER A 90 11.07 5.60 12.81
N GLU A 91 10.53 6.40 13.74
CA GLU A 91 10.77 6.23 15.17
C GLU A 91 10.13 4.93 15.68
N ASP A 92 8.88 4.64 15.26
CA ASP A 92 8.18 3.44 15.67
C ASP A 92 8.91 2.17 15.23
N LEU A 93 9.50 2.20 14.03
CA LEU A 93 10.22 1.04 13.48
C LEU A 93 11.70 1.01 13.84
N GLY A 94 12.24 2.10 14.40
CA GLY A 94 13.65 2.20 14.77
C GLY A 94 14.60 2.26 13.58
N VAL A 95 14.10 2.61 12.39
CA VAL A 95 14.90 2.76 11.17
C VAL A 95 14.41 3.96 10.38
N MET A 96 15.30 4.56 9.58
CA MET A 96 14.91 5.65 8.70
C MET A 96 14.11 5.11 7.50
N ILE A 97 12.94 5.66 7.28
CA ILE A 97 12.08 5.27 6.16
C ILE A 97 12.12 6.35 5.08
N GLU A 98 12.42 5.95 3.85
CA GLU A 98 12.47 6.83 2.69
C GLU A 98 11.43 6.43 1.65
N ALA A 99 11.14 7.31 0.69
CA ALA A 99 10.35 6.94 -0.48
C ALA A 99 11.25 6.19 -1.48
N ALA A 100 10.81 5.22 -2.20
CA ALA A 100 9.54 4.52 -2.01
C ALA A 100 9.87 3.22 -1.28
N THR A 101 9.27 3.03 -0.12
CA THR A 101 9.51 1.82 0.66
C THR A 101 8.20 1.07 0.85
N PHE A 102 8.19 -0.20 0.46
CA PHE A 102 7.08 -1.12 0.73
C PHE A 102 7.36 -1.85 2.02
N LEU A 103 6.38 -1.83 2.92
CA LEU A 103 6.43 -2.51 4.21
C LEU A 103 5.22 -3.42 4.33
N LEU A 104 5.44 -4.66 4.74
CA LEU A 104 4.34 -5.58 5.03
C LEU A 104 4.34 -5.87 6.52
N PHE A 105 3.20 -5.57 7.14
CA PHE A 105 2.99 -5.76 8.58
C PHE A 105 2.15 -6.99 8.86
N ARG A 106 2.52 -7.74 9.88
CA ARG A 106 1.72 -8.83 10.42
C ARG A 106 1.98 -8.91 11.92
N ASP A 107 0.90 -9.03 12.71
CA ASP A 107 0.98 -9.10 14.16
C ASP A 107 1.76 -7.93 14.77
N GLY A 108 1.56 -6.74 14.22
CA GLY A 108 2.18 -5.51 14.70
C GLY A 108 3.64 -5.33 14.30
N GLN A 109 4.19 -6.21 13.47
CA GLN A 109 5.60 -6.20 13.08
C GLN A 109 5.78 -6.17 11.57
N VAL A 110 6.89 -5.59 11.11
CA VAL A 110 7.28 -5.63 9.70
C VAL A 110 7.88 -7.01 9.41
N ILE A 111 7.26 -7.76 8.52
CA ILE A 111 7.72 -9.09 8.11
C ILE A 111 8.38 -9.11 6.74
N PHE A 112 8.22 -8.03 5.96
CA PHE A 112 8.82 -7.90 4.63
C PHE A 112 9.03 -6.43 4.32
N LYS A 113 10.16 -6.10 3.70
CA LYS A 113 10.53 -4.73 3.34
C LYS A 113 11.20 -4.70 1.97
N ARG A 114 10.83 -3.73 1.14
CA ARG A 114 11.46 -3.47 -0.16
C ARG A 114 11.60 -1.98 -0.38
N HIS A 115 12.77 -1.55 -0.77
CA HIS A 115 13.04 -0.14 -1.06
C HIS A 115 13.31 0.04 -2.54
N GLU A 116 12.51 0.89 -3.21
CA GLU A 116 12.65 1.25 -4.62
C GLU A 116 12.65 0.08 -5.62
N GLU A 117 12.17 -1.10 -5.20
CA GLU A 117 12.09 -2.28 -6.06
C GLU A 117 10.65 -2.78 -6.15
N LEU A 118 10.28 -3.32 -7.31
CA LEU A 118 8.96 -3.91 -7.51
C LEU A 118 8.78 -5.14 -6.64
N VAL A 119 7.52 -5.36 -6.22
CA VAL A 119 7.14 -6.50 -5.39
C VAL A 119 6.16 -7.36 -6.17
N ASP A 120 6.49 -8.64 -6.31
CA ASP A 120 5.60 -9.64 -6.90
C ASP A 120 4.62 -10.11 -5.83
N MET A 121 3.41 -9.54 -5.84
CA MET A 121 2.40 -9.86 -4.82
C MET A 121 1.89 -11.29 -4.90
N GLU A 122 1.83 -11.89 -6.08
CA GLU A 122 1.42 -13.28 -6.22
C GLU A 122 2.37 -14.21 -5.44
N ARG A 123 3.66 -14.01 -5.66
CA ARG A 123 4.70 -14.81 -4.98
C ARG A 123 4.69 -14.56 -3.48
N LEU A 124 4.54 -13.31 -3.07
CA LEU A 124 4.50 -12.94 -1.65
C LEU A 124 3.29 -13.53 -0.95
N MET A 125 2.11 -13.47 -1.58
CA MET A 125 0.88 -14.02 -1.02
C MET A 125 0.94 -15.54 -0.89
N LYS A 126 1.53 -16.22 -1.86
CA LYS A 126 1.75 -17.67 -1.76
C LYS A 126 2.58 -18.02 -0.52
N LYS A 127 3.64 -17.27 -0.30
CA LYS A 127 4.51 -17.47 0.85
C LYS A 127 3.79 -17.22 2.17
N LEU A 128 2.88 -16.25 2.21
CA LEU A 128 2.14 -15.88 3.42
C LEU A 128 0.98 -16.83 3.75
N PHE A 129 0.28 -17.33 2.74
CA PHE A 129 -0.99 -18.02 2.93
C PHE A 129 -0.98 -19.51 2.59
N GLU A 130 0.09 -20.03 2.00
CA GLU A 130 0.20 -21.45 1.63
C GLU A 130 1.19 -22.24 2.49
N GLU A 131 1.75 -21.62 3.51
CA GLU A 131 2.63 -22.31 4.46
C GLU A 131 1.83 -22.97 5.56
#